data_8da4a366109409636530e6fc08bd83e7
#
_entry.id   8da4a366109409636530e6fc08bd83e7
#
_cell.length_a   1.000
_cell.length_b   1.000
_cell.length_c   1.000
_cell.angle_alpha   90.00
_cell.angle_beta   90.00
_cell.angle_gamma   90.00
#
_symmetry.space_group_name_H-M   'P 1'
#
loop_
_entity.id
_entity.type
_entity.pdbx_description
1 polymer ?
#
loop_
_entity_poly.entity_id
_entity_poly.type
_entity_poly.pdbx_seq_one_letter_code
_entity_poly.pdbx_strand_id
1 'polypeptide(L)'
;MTQLTLHEDPVSGNCYKIRLVAAQLGIALERRAYDILKGETRTPAFLAGIDANGRIPVLQIGDRFLPESNAACLYLAHGSALVPDDRFDHADMMRWLFWEQYSHEPNVATLRFWRRYVGEGNLTPAQRALVPGKEQAGAAALALMDRHLAAHAWFAAGRPTVADLVLYAYTHVAAEGGFALPAYPAVTTWLARVAALPRHVTMDA
;
A
#
# COMPACT_ATOMS: atom_id res chain seq x y z
N MET A 1 19.12 -6.09 18.71
CA MET A 1 18.17 -5.33 17.87
C MET A 1 16.77 -5.68 18.34
N THR A 2 15.86 -4.72 18.42
CA THR A 2 14.47 -4.97 18.79
C THR A 2 13.82 -5.82 17.71
N GLN A 3 13.14 -6.89 18.09
CA GLN A 3 12.41 -7.75 17.17
C GLN A 3 11.25 -6.98 16.54
N LEU A 4 11.08 -7.10 15.23
CA LEU A 4 10.00 -6.53 14.45
C LEU A 4 9.10 -7.64 13.93
N THR A 5 7.82 -7.59 14.25
CA THR A 5 6.82 -8.55 13.76
C THR A 5 5.75 -7.80 12.95
N LEU A 6 5.49 -8.26 11.75
CA LEU A 6 4.40 -7.76 10.90
C LEU A 6 3.18 -8.67 11.07
N HIS A 7 2.12 -8.14 11.68
CA HIS A 7 0.79 -8.76 11.66
C HIS A 7 0.13 -8.42 10.33
N GLU A 8 -0.13 -9.42 9.50
CA GLU A 8 -0.52 -9.21 8.11
C GLU A 8 -1.55 -10.20 7.58
N ASP A 9 -2.18 -9.86 6.47
CA ASP A 9 -2.72 -10.80 5.51
C ASP A 9 -1.78 -10.77 4.28
N PRO A 10 -1.20 -11.90 3.86
CA PRO A 10 -0.17 -11.94 2.81
C PRO A 10 -0.60 -11.33 1.48
N VAL A 11 -1.91 -11.37 1.15
CA VAL A 11 -2.46 -10.83 -0.11
C VAL A 11 -2.83 -9.35 -0.04
N SER A 12 -2.72 -8.74 1.14
CA SER A 12 -3.04 -7.32 1.34
C SER A 12 -1.95 -6.42 0.78
N GLY A 13 -2.32 -5.46 -0.07
CA GLY A 13 -1.41 -4.43 -0.55
C GLY A 13 -0.87 -3.54 0.57
N ASN A 14 -1.68 -3.25 1.60
CA ASN A 14 -1.22 -2.49 2.76
C ASN A 14 -0.13 -3.22 3.56
N CYS A 15 -0.22 -4.54 3.68
CA CYS A 15 0.82 -5.35 4.30
C CYS A 15 2.07 -5.41 3.41
N TYR A 16 1.85 -5.53 2.10
CA TYR A 16 2.94 -5.54 1.13
C TYR A 16 3.76 -4.23 1.11
N LYS A 17 3.15 -3.06 1.34
CA LYS A 17 3.89 -1.79 1.52
C LYS A 17 5.02 -1.94 2.53
N ILE A 18 4.71 -2.51 3.69
CA ILE A 18 5.68 -2.67 4.79
C ILE A 18 6.77 -3.67 4.41
N ARG A 19 6.39 -4.81 3.80
CA ARG A 19 7.37 -5.80 3.33
C ARG A 19 8.32 -5.21 2.29
N LEU A 20 7.79 -4.42 1.35
CA LEU A 20 8.58 -3.80 0.30
C LEU A 20 9.56 -2.77 0.87
N VAL A 21 9.11 -1.91 1.78
CA VAL A 21 9.99 -0.93 2.47
C VAL A 21 11.06 -1.64 3.30
N ALA A 22 10.69 -2.66 4.08
CA ALA A 22 11.64 -3.43 4.87
C ALA A 22 12.71 -4.11 4.00
N ALA A 23 12.29 -4.72 2.88
CA ALA A 23 13.21 -5.35 1.94
C ALA A 23 14.18 -4.35 1.32
N GLN A 24 13.71 -3.16 0.89
CA GLN A 24 14.57 -2.09 0.36
C GLN A 24 15.64 -1.67 1.36
N LEU A 25 15.32 -1.69 2.64
CA LEU A 25 16.23 -1.30 3.73
C LEU A 25 17.06 -2.47 4.28
N GLY A 26 16.80 -3.70 3.85
CA GLY A 26 17.45 -4.90 4.38
C GLY A 26 17.04 -5.21 5.83
N ILE A 27 15.84 -4.81 6.22
CA ILE A 27 15.27 -5.05 7.55
C ILE A 27 14.52 -6.39 7.54
N ALA A 28 14.90 -7.30 8.46
CA ALA A 28 14.20 -8.55 8.65
C ALA A 28 12.90 -8.34 9.45
N LEU A 29 11.81 -8.95 8.99
CA LEU A 29 10.52 -8.96 9.67
C LEU A 29 10.15 -10.41 10.00
N GLU A 30 9.74 -10.66 11.25
CA GLU A 30 8.90 -11.81 11.55
C GLU A 30 7.50 -11.56 10.99
N ARG A 31 6.87 -12.58 10.39
CA ARG A 31 5.55 -12.41 9.77
C ARG A 31 4.53 -13.27 10.50
N ARG A 32 3.41 -12.69 10.90
CA ARG A 32 2.28 -13.38 11.52
C ARG A 32 1.04 -13.14 10.67
N ALA A 33 0.61 -14.20 9.97
CA ALA A 33 -0.51 -14.15 9.05
C ALA A 33 -1.86 -14.26 9.74
N TYR A 34 -2.85 -13.54 9.20
CA TYR A 34 -4.26 -13.58 9.59
C TYR A 34 -5.15 -13.65 8.35
N ASP A 35 -6.15 -14.49 8.38
CA ASP A 35 -7.19 -14.57 7.35
C ASP A 35 -8.32 -13.58 7.70
N ILE A 36 -8.33 -12.43 7.01
CA ILE A 36 -9.35 -11.39 7.25
C ILE A 36 -10.75 -11.83 6.81
N LEU A 37 -10.85 -12.74 5.85
CA LEU A 37 -12.15 -13.26 5.38
C LEU A 37 -12.77 -14.20 6.42
N LYS A 38 -11.96 -14.87 7.26
CA LYS A 38 -12.42 -15.66 8.40
C LYS A 38 -12.63 -14.81 9.67
N GLY A 39 -12.36 -13.51 9.62
CA GLY A 39 -12.55 -12.63 10.76
C GLY A 39 -11.50 -12.78 11.86
N GLU A 40 -10.32 -13.33 11.57
CA GLU A 40 -9.28 -13.57 12.58
C GLU A 40 -8.79 -12.30 13.26
N THR A 41 -8.88 -11.13 12.57
CA THR A 41 -8.59 -9.80 13.13
C THR A 41 -9.75 -9.22 13.96
N ARG A 42 -10.89 -9.91 14.05
CA ARG A 42 -12.08 -9.49 14.83
C ARG A 42 -12.26 -10.26 16.12
N THR A 43 -11.33 -11.15 16.45
CA THR A 43 -11.35 -11.89 17.72
C THR A 43 -11.11 -10.97 18.91
N PRO A 44 -11.69 -11.25 20.10
CA PRO A 44 -11.44 -10.45 21.29
C PRO A 44 -9.95 -10.31 21.63
N ALA A 45 -9.17 -11.36 21.40
CA ALA A 45 -7.71 -11.37 21.66
C ALA A 45 -6.99 -10.37 20.73
N PHE A 46 -7.33 -10.34 19.42
CA PHE A 46 -6.74 -9.39 18.48
C PHE A 46 -7.12 -7.95 18.83
N LEU A 47 -8.41 -7.71 19.08
CA LEU A 47 -8.94 -6.38 19.38
C LEU A 47 -8.38 -5.79 20.69
N ALA A 48 -8.16 -6.62 21.69
CA ALA A 48 -7.61 -6.17 22.96
C ALA A 48 -6.07 -6.07 22.97
N GLY A 49 -5.38 -6.90 22.19
CA GLY A 49 -3.92 -7.05 22.30
C GLY A 49 -3.10 -6.50 21.15
N ILE A 50 -3.71 -6.26 19.97
CA ILE A 50 -2.97 -5.89 18.76
C ILE A 50 -3.49 -4.58 18.17
N ASP A 51 -4.75 -4.54 17.76
CA ASP A 51 -5.39 -3.34 17.22
C ASP A 51 -6.89 -3.31 17.50
N ALA A 52 -7.33 -2.33 18.27
CA ALA A 52 -8.73 -2.16 18.63
C ALA A 52 -9.66 -1.89 17.42
N ASN A 53 -9.11 -1.42 16.29
CA ASN A 53 -9.83 -1.23 15.03
C ASN A 53 -10.01 -2.55 14.26
N GLY A 54 -9.30 -3.61 14.67
CA GLY A 54 -9.37 -4.94 14.06
C GLY A 54 -8.90 -4.97 12.61
N ARG A 55 -7.87 -4.21 12.28
CA ARG A 55 -7.29 -4.12 10.94
C ARG A 55 -5.86 -4.62 10.91
N ILE A 56 -5.40 -4.97 9.73
CA ILE A 56 -4.01 -5.23 9.38
C ILE A 56 -3.62 -4.27 8.22
N PRO A 57 -2.33 -3.96 8.06
CA PRO A 57 -1.17 -4.40 8.85
C PRO A 57 -1.06 -3.69 10.21
N VAL A 58 -0.38 -4.37 11.13
CA VAL A 58 0.16 -3.76 12.34
C VAL A 58 1.63 -4.13 12.45
N LEU A 59 2.51 -3.16 12.63
CA LEU A 59 3.92 -3.40 12.92
C LEU A 59 4.12 -3.45 14.44
N GLN A 60 4.53 -4.61 14.94
CA GLN A 60 4.90 -4.77 16.34
C GLN A 60 6.40 -4.53 16.52
N ILE A 61 6.75 -3.69 17.50
CA ILE A 61 8.12 -3.28 17.83
C ILE A 61 8.34 -3.59 19.32
N GLY A 62 8.87 -4.78 19.62
CA GLY A 62 8.90 -5.30 20.97
C GLY A 62 7.48 -5.49 21.53
N ASP A 63 7.13 -4.71 22.56
CA ASP A 63 5.81 -4.70 23.22
C ASP A 63 4.84 -3.62 22.68
N ARG A 64 5.26 -2.83 21.69
CA ARG A 64 4.48 -1.73 21.12
C ARG A 64 3.90 -2.11 19.77
N PHE A 65 2.66 -1.68 19.51
CA PHE A 65 1.93 -1.93 18.27
C PHE A 65 1.70 -0.63 17.50
N LEU A 66 2.08 -0.60 16.23
CA LEU A 66 1.91 0.55 15.33
C LEU A 66 1.00 0.14 14.17
N PRO A 67 -0.30 0.45 14.21
CA PRO A 67 -1.20 0.34 13.08
C PRO A 67 -0.91 1.43 12.03
N GLU A 68 -1.65 1.40 10.91
CA GLU A 68 -1.51 2.25 9.73
C GLU A 68 -0.25 1.95 8.90
N SER A 69 -0.48 1.38 7.72
CA SER A 69 0.60 0.93 6.83
C SER A 69 1.61 2.01 6.49
N ASN A 70 1.14 3.25 6.21
CA ASN A 70 2.01 4.35 5.85
C ASN A 70 2.83 4.84 7.06
N ALA A 71 2.26 4.81 8.27
CA ALA A 71 3.01 5.13 9.50
C ALA A 71 4.09 4.09 9.77
N ALA A 72 3.79 2.79 9.59
CA ALA A 72 4.76 1.72 9.72
C ALA A 72 5.90 1.82 8.69
N CYS A 73 5.58 2.16 7.42
CA CYS A 73 6.57 2.42 6.39
C CYS A 73 7.51 3.59 6.75
N LEU A 74 6.96 4.69 7.25
CA LEU A 74 7.74 5.85 7.71
C LEU A 74 8.60 5.52 8.92
N TYR A 75 8.08 4.73 9.87
CA TYR A 75 8.86 4.26 11.02
C TYR A 75 10.09 3.46 10.58
N LEU A 76 9.91 2.51 9.68
CA LEU A 76 11.03 1.70 9.15
C LEU A 76 12.03 2.53 8.35
N ALA A 77 11.54 3.50 7.57
CA ALA A 77 12.34 4.32 6.69
C ALA A 77 13.01 5.52 7.39
N HIS A 78 12.73 5.75 8.67
CA HIS A 78 13.28 6.90 9.41
C HIS A 78 14.81 6.96 9.34
N GLY A 79 15.35 8.11 8.93
CA GLY A 79 16.80 8.32 8.79
C GLY A 79 17.45 7.58 7.61
N SER A 80 16.64 6.99 6.69
CA SER A 80 17.13 6.34 5.49
C SER A 80 17.00 7.23 4.25
N ALA A 81 17.66 6.82 3.16
CA ALA A 81 17.54 7.50 1.87
C ALA A 81 16.11 7.47 1.27
N LEU A 82 15.18 6.67 1.78
CA LEU A 82 13.78 6.65 1.32
C LEU A 82 12.96 7.84 1.87
N VAL A 83 13.48 8.56 2.85
CA VAL A 83 12.84 9.77 3.41
C VAL A 83 13.75 10.96 3.08
N PRO A 84 13.26 11.97 2.34
CA PRO A 84 14.04 13.16 2.03
C PRO A 84 14.35 14.01 3.26
N ASP A 85 15.57 14.54 3.34
CA ASP A 85 15.97 15.49 4.39
C ASP A 85 15.53 16.93 4.04
N ASP A 86 15.44 17.28 2.75
CA ASP A 86 14.92 18.58 2.34
C ASP A 86 13.47 18.75 2.78
N ARG A 87 13.18 19.89 3.36
CA ARG A 87 11.86 20.17 3.97
C ARG A 87 10.72 20.11 2.96
N PHE A 88 10.94 20.62 1.74
CA PHE A 88 9.90 20.62 0.70
C PHE A 88 9.69 19.22 0.15
N ASP A 89 10.77 18.52 -0.20
CA ASP A 89 10.73 17.15 -0.72
C ASP A 89 10.09 16.18 0.29
N HIS A 90 10.40 16.37 1.59
CA HIS A 90 9.74 15.60 2.66
C HIS A 90 8.24 15.86 2.70
N ALA A 91 7.83 17.13 2.64
CA ALA A 91 6.41 17.49 2.63
C ALA A 91 5.70 16.99 1.38
N ASP A 92 6.36 17.01 0.21
CA ASP A 92 5.81 16.48 -1.04
C ASP A 92 5.68 14.96 -1.01
N MET A 93 6.66 14.23 -0.46
CA MET A 93 6.54 12.80 -0.19
C MET A 93 5.31 12.52 0.71
N MET A 94 5.16 13.25 1.82
CA MET A 94 4.02 13.11 2.73
C MET A 94 2.69 13.42 2.06
N ARG A 95 2.64 14.44 1.19
CA ARG A 95 1.46 14.76 0.39
C ARG A 95 1.00 13.57 -0.45
N TRP A 96 1.93 12.83 -1.07
CA TRP A 96 1.60 11.62 -1.84
C TRP A 96 1.10 10.48 -0.95
N LEU A 97 1.62 10.34 0.27
CA LEU A 97 1.12 9.35 1.23
C LEU A 97 -0.31 9.64 1.68
N PHE A 98 -0.63 10.91 1.97
CA PHE A 98 -2.00 11.33 2.29
C PHE A 98 -2.94 11.19 1.10
N TRP A 99 -2.48 11.57 -0.10
CA TRP A 99 -3.26 11.43 -1.32
C TRP A 99 -3.56 9.96 -1.65
N GLU A 100 -2.61 9.08 -1.44
CA GLU A 100 -2.79 7.63 -1.61
C GLU A 100 -3.94 7.13 -0.73
N GLN A 101 -3.94 7.46 0.56
CA GLN A 101 -4.97 7.04 1.50
C GLN A 101 -6.35 7.64 1.23
N TYR A 102 -6.41 8.84 0.65
CA TYR A 102 -7.68 9.54 0.44
C TYR A 102 -8.26 9.33 -0.97
N SER A 103 -7.41 9.24 -2.00
CA SER A 103 -7.85 9.28 -3.40
C SER A 103 -7.56 7.99 -4.17
N HIS A 104 -6.45 7.31 -3.91
CA HIS A 104 -6.03 6.11 -4.64
C HIS A 104 -6.57 4.83 -3.99
N GLU A 105 -6.14 4.52 -2.77
CA GLU A 105 -6.48 3.28 -2.07
C GLU A 105 -7.99 3.06 -1.94
N PRO A 106 -8.82 4.02 -1.50
CA PRO A 106 -10.25 3.80 -1.31
C PRO A 106 -10.99 3.38 -2.59
N ASN A 107 -10.39 3.58 -3.74
CA ASN A 107 -10.95 3.25 -5.04
C ASN A 107 -10.27 2.02 -5.65
N VAL A 108 -8.97 2.08 -5.86
CA VAL A 108 -8.21 1.01 -6.53
C VAL A 108 -8.16 -0.26 -5.67
N ALA A 109 -7.79 -0.14 -4.39
CA ALA A 109 -7.69 -1.29 -3.50
C ALA A 109 -9.05 -1.88 -3.14
N THR A 110 -10.08 -1.04 -2.96
CA THR A 110 -11.44 -1.50 -2.67
C THR A 110 -12.01 -2.32 -3.83
N LEU A 111 -11.86 -1.85 -5.08
CA LEU A 111 -12.32 -2.62 -6.25
C LEU A 111 -11.55 -3.91 -6.42
N ARG A 112 -10.23 -3.90 -6.20
CA ARG A 112 -9.43 -5.13 -6.17
C ARG A 112 -9.98 -6.12 -5.13
N PHE A 113 -10.22 -5.67 -3.90
CA PHE A 113 -10.74 -6.51 -2.82
C PHE A 113 -12.11 -7.09 -3.19
N TRP A 114 -13.01 -6.26 -3.72
CA TRP A 114 -14.35 -6.69 -4.10
C TRP A 114 -14.34 -7.69 -5.26
N ARG A 115 -13.53 -7.47 -6.29
CA ARG A 115 -13.49 -8.32 -7.48
C ARG A 115 -12.69 -9.59 -7.28
N ARG A 116 -11.52 -9.47 -6.64
CA ARG A 116 -10.57 -10.58 -6.53
C ARG A 116 -10.88 -11.53 -5.37
N TYR A 117 -11.36 -11.00 -4.23
CA TYR A 117 -11.52 -11.77 -3.01
C TYR A 117 -12.98 -12.00 -2.60
N VAL A 118 -13.84 -10.99 -2.69
CA VAL A 118 -15.28 -11.14 -2.40
C VAL A 118 -16.00 -11.81 -3.55
N GLY A 119 -15.66 -11.45 -4.79
CA GLY A 119 -16.37 -11.84 -6.02
C GLY A 119 -17.58 -10.94 -6.29
N GLU A 120 -17.74 -10.47 -7.53
CA GLU A 120 -18.79 -9.52 -7.90
C GLU A 120 -20.21 -10.01 -7.56
N GLY A 121 -20.47 -11.33 -7.68
CA GLY A 121 -21.74 -11.94 -7.35
C GLY A 121 -22.11 -11.86 -5.86
N ASN A 122 -21.12 -11.74 -4.98
CA ASN A 122 -21.30 -11.71 -3.53
C ASN A 122 -21.37 -10.29 -2.95
N LEU A 123 -21.23 -9.26 -3.78
CA LEU A 123 -21.34 -7.87 -3.33
C LEU A 123 -22.76 -7.58 -2.84
N THR A 124 -22.84 -6.86 -1.72
CA THR A 124 -24.12 -6.32 -1.23
C THR A 124 -24.69 -5.29 -2.21
N PRO A 125 -26.01 -5.01 -2.17
CA PRO A 125 -26.59 -3.95 -3.00
C PRO A 125 -25.90 -2.58 -2.82
N ALA A 126 -25.52 -2.23 -1.59
CA ALA A 126 -24.81 -0.99 -1.29
C ALA A 126 -23.41 -0.97 -1.92
N GLN A 127 -22.66 -2.07 -1.87
CA GLN A 127 -21.36 -2.16 -2.52
C GLN A 127 -21.48 -2.05 -4.04
N ARG A 128 -22.44 -2.75 -4.65
CA ARG A 128 -22.70 -2.66 -6.10
C ARG A 128 -23.03 -1.23 -6.55
N ALA A 129 -23.81 -0.50 -5.78
CA ALA A 129 -24.15 0.90 -6.09
C ALA A 129 -22.92 1.83 -6.06
N LEU A 130 -21.88 1.48 -5.32
CA LEU A 130 -20.63 2.26 -5.23
C LEU A 130 -19.62 1.95 -6.34
N VAL A 131 -19.74 0.81 -7.02
CA VAL A 131 -18.75 0.37 -8.03
C VAL A 131 -18.50 1.42 -9.12
N PRO A 132 -19.51 2.01 -9.80
CA PRO A 132 -19.25 2.97 -10.87
C PRO A 132 -18.51 4.22 -10.39
N GLY A 133 -18.87 4.73 -9.21
CA GLY A 133 -18.17 5.88 -8.63
C GLY A 133 -16.70 5.58 -8.28
N LYS A 134 -16.43 4.36 -7.80
CA LYS A 134 -15.05 3.93 -7.50
C LYS A 134 -14.23 3.68 -8.78
N GLU A 135 -14.85 3.16 -9.84
CA GLU A 135 -14.18 3.03 -11.14
C GLU A 135 -13.78 4.40 -11.69
N GLN A 136 -14.70 5.35 -11.68
CA GLN A 136 -14.43 6.71 -12.13
C GLN A 136 -13.33 7.39 -11.31
N ALA A 137 -13.42 7.31 -9.98
CA ALA A 137 -12.43 7.92 -9.08
C ALA A 137 -11.07 7.24 -9.17
N GLY A 138 -11.03 5.91 -9.27
CA GLY A 138 -9.78 5.15 -9.45
C GLY A 138 -9.12 5.44 -10.80
N ALA A 139 -9.88 5.53 -11.89
CA ALA A 139 -9.38 5.94 -13.19
C ALA A 139 -8.82 7.36 -13.17
N ALA A 140 -9.49 8.30 -12.49
CA ALA A 140 -9.01 9.66 -12.30
C ALA A 140 -7.71 9.70 -11.48
N ALA A 141 -7.59 8.87 -10.45
CA ALA A 141 -6.37 8.74 -9.66
C ALA A 141 -5.21 8.21 -10.51
N LEU A 142 -5.40 7.15 -11.28
CA LEU A 142 -4.37 6.61 -12.19
C LEU A 142 -3.98 7.63 -13.27
N ALA A 143 -4.93 8.38 -13.82
CA ALA A 143 -4.65 9.44 -14.80
C ALA A 143 -3.85 10.61 -14.18
N LEU A 144 -4.06 10.94 -12.91
CA LEU A 144 -3.26 11.94 -12.19
C LEU A 144 -1.82 11.44 -12.00
N MET A 145 -1.65 10.18 -11.58
CA MET A 145 -0.34 9.54 -11.47
C MET A 145 0.39 9.56 -12.81
N ASP A 146 -0.30 9.18 -13.90
CA ASP A 146 0.28 9.11 -15.24
C ASP A 146 0.77 10.48 -15.73
N ARG A 147 -0.02 11.55 -15.53
CA ARG A 147 0.40 12.92 -15.85
C ARG A 147 1.62 13.36 -15.05
N HIS A 148 1.67 13.04 -13.76
CA HIS A 148 2.83 13.36 -12.93
C HIS A 148 4.08 12.62 -13.42
N LEU A 149 3.96 11.31 -13.63
CA LEU A 149 5.06 10.44 -14.03
C LEU A 149 5.52 10.65 -15.48
N ALA A 150 4.70 11.27 -16.33
CA ALA A 150 5.12 11.71 -17.66
C ALA A 150 6.19 12.82 -17.62
N ALA A 151 6.21 13.62 -16.54
CA ALA A 151 7.17 14.70 -16.34
C ALA A 151 8.26 14.36 -15.28
N HIS A 152 8.03 13.35 -14.44
CA HIS A 152 8.90 13.01 -13.31
C HIS A 152 9.18 11.51 -13.27
N ALA A 153 10.41 11.14 -12.97
CA ALA A 153 10.77 9.74 -12.83
C ALA A 153 10.17 9.09 -11.57
N TRP A 154 9.95 9.87 -10.51
CA TRP A 154 9.51 9.45 -9.19
C TRP A 154 8.48 10.43 -8.63
N PHE A 155 7.74 10.03 -7.58
CA PHE A 155 6.69 10.87 -7.02
C PHE A 155 7.22 12.09 -6.25
N ALA A 156 8.39 11.98 -5.62
CA ALA A 156 9.02 13.09 -4.89
C ALA A 156 10.54 13.05 -4.99
N ALA A 157 11.22 14.15 -4.71
CA ALA A 157 12.66 14.26 -4.54
C ALA A 157 13.53 13.78 -5.74
N GLY A 158 12.94 13.53 -6.91
CA GLY A 158 13.65 13.03 -8.10
C GLY A 158 14.32 11.65 -7.94
N ARG A 159 14.01 10.89 -6.90
CA ARG A 159 14.55 9.56 -6.57
C ARG A 159 13.49 8.71 -5.86
N PRO A 160 13.71 7.38 -5.73
CA PRO A 160 12.78 6.53 -4.98
C PRO A 160 12.60 7.03 -3.53
N THR A 161 11.36 7.13 -3.10
CA THR A 161 10.97 7.48 -1.73
C THR A 161 9.95 6.49 -1.19
N VAL A 162 9.57 6.63 0.08
CA VAL A 162 8.44 5.86 0.65
C VAL A 162 7.17 6.03 -0.17
N ALA A 163 6.95 7.21 -0.79
CA ALA A 163 5.76 7.45 -1.62
C ALA A 163 5.69 6.49 -2.81
N ASP A 164 6.82 6.23 -3.48
CA ASP A 164 6.88 5.30 -4.61
C ASP A 164 6.53 3.87 -4.18
N LEU A 165 7.08 3.40 -3.07
CA LEU A 165 6.84 2.03 -2.58
C LEU A 165 5.40 1.84 -2.11
N VAL A 166 4.84 2.85 -1.46
CA VAL A 166 3.45 2.85 -0.97
C VAL A 166 2.46 2.85 -2.14
N LEU A 167 2.64 3.74 -3.13
CA LEU A 167 1.78 3.81 -4.31
C LEU A 167 1.91 2.56 -5.19
N TYR A 168 3.10 1.99 -5.28
CA TYR A 168 3.34 0.76 -6.04
C TYR A 168 2.46 -0.39 -5.56
N ALA A 169 2.27 -0.52 -4.24
CA ALA A 169 1.66 -1.70 -3.63
C ALA A 169 0.25 -2.04 -4.12
N TYR A 170 -0.57 -1.07 -4.48
CA TYR A 170 -1.87 -1.34 -5.10
C TYR A 170 -1.90 -1.03 -6.60
N THR A 171 -1.03 -0.16 -7.09
CA THR A 171 -1.02 0.18 -8.51
C THR A 171 -0.58 -1.00 -9.38
N HIS A 172 0.43 -1.79 -8.95
CA HIS A 172 0.94 -2.92 -9.75
C HIS A 172 -0.10 -4.05 -9.93
N VAL A 173 -1.09 -4.14 -9.04
CA VAL A 173 -2.21 -5.10 -9.11
C VAL A 173 -3.55 -4.44 -9.44
N ALA A 174 -3.55 -3.19 -9.92
CA ALA A 174 -4.79 -2.46 -10.22
C ALA A 174 -5.65 -3.16 -11.27
N ALA A 175 -5.05 -3.95 -12.16
CA ALA A 175 -5.78 -4.76 -13.13
C ALA A 175 -6.75 -5.77 -12.48
N GLU A 176 -6.44 -6.30 -11.29
CA GLU A 176 -7.34 -7.15 -10.51
C GLU A 176 -8.59 -6.40 -10.03
N GLY A 177 -8.50 -5.06 -9.93
CA GLY A 177 -9.60 -4.14 -9.69
C GLY A 177 -10.32 -3.66 -10.95
N GLY A 178 -9.94 -4.17 -12.14
CA GLY A 178 -10.57 -3.85 -13.43
C GLY A 178 -9.98 -2.62 -14.14
N PHE A 179 -8.85 -2.10 -13.69
CA PHE A 179 -8.20 -0.95 -14.34
C PHE A 179 -7.26 -1.39 -15.46
N ALA A 180 -7.40 -0.82 -16.64
CA ALA A 180 -6.55 -1.10 -17.81
C ALA A 180 -5.22 -0.34 -17.71
N LEU A 181 -4.23 -0.88 -17.01
CA LEU A 181 -2.92 -0.26 -16.83
C LEU A 181 -2.23 0.17 -18.15
N PRO A 182 -2.36 -0.53 -19.28
CA PRO A 182 -1.80 -0.06 -20.57
C PRO A 182 -2.32 1.32 -21.02
N ALA A 183 -3.45 1.79 -20.51
CA ALA A 183 -3.96 3.15 -20.77
C ALA A 183 -3.15 4.25 -20.06
N TYR A 184 -2.22 3.88 -19.17
CA TYR A 184 -1.39 4.77 -18.36
C TYR A 184 0.10 4.46 -18.58
N PRO A 185 0.69 4.87 -19.71
CA PRO A 185 2.03 4.44 -20.12
C PRO A 185 3.15 4.91 -19.18
N ALA A 186 3.02 6.11 -18.59
CA ALA A 186 4.00 6.61 -17.62
C ALA A 186 3.92 5.84 -16.30
N VAL A 187 2.72 5.47 -15.83
CA VAL A 187 2.53 4.57 -14.69
C VAL A 187 3.16 3.21 -15.00
N THR A 188 2.91 2.62 -16.17
CA THR A 188 3.48 1.32 -16.54
C THR A 188 5.01 1.36 -16.54
N THR A 189 5.61 2.43 -17.07
CA THR A 189 7.07 2.64 -17.06
C THR A 189 7.60 2.77 -15.64
N TRP A 190 6.92 3.51 -14.78
CA TRP A 190 7.29 3.66 -13.38
C TRP A 190 7.14 2.34 -12.61
N LEU A 191 6.09 1.55 -12.84
CA LEU A 191 5.93 0.22 -12.24
C LEU A 191 7.13 -0.68 -12.56
N ALA A 192 7.57 -0.69 -13.82
CA ALA A 192 8.77 -1.45 -14.21
C ALA A 192 10.04 -0.94 -13.51
N ARG A 193 10.15 0.38 -13.32
CA ARG A 193 11.27 1.01 -12.62
C ARG A 193 11.31 0.64 -11.14
N VAL A 194 10.17 0.64 -10.44
CA VAL A 194 10.09 0.20 -9.04
C VAL A 194 10.40 -1.29 -8.91
N ALA A 195 9.86 -2.12 -9.80
CA ALA A 195 10.14 -3.56 -9.83
C ALA A 195 11.63 -3.89 -10.08
N ALA A 196 12.36 -2.99 -10.74
CA ALA A 196 13.80 -3.14 -10.99
C ALA A 196 14.69 -2.62 -9.85
N LEU A 197 14.12 -2.07 -8.78
CA LEU A 197 14.91 -1.61 -7.63
C LEU A 197 15.65 -2.79 -6.99
N PRO A 198 16.89 -2.58 -6.53
CA PRO A 198 17.60 -3.59 -5.75
C PRO A 198 16.75 -4.03 -4.56
N ARG A 199 16.80 -5.33 -4.21
CA ARG A 199 16.00 -5.92 -3.11
C ARG A 199 14.49 -5.79 -3.28
N HIS A 200 14.00 -5.58 -4.49
CA HIS A 200 12.56 -5.68 -4.72
C HIS A 200 12.07 -7.09 -4.36
N VAL A 201 10.97 -7.17 -3.65
CA VAL A 201 10.27 -8.42 -3.35
C VAL A 201 8.89 -8.38 -3.99
N THR A 202 8.38 -9.51 -4.47
CA THR A 202 7.02 -9.58 -4.99
C THR A 202 5.99 -9.67 -3.85
N MET A 203 4.73 -9.46 -4.18
CA MET A 203 3.65 -9.57 -3.17
C MET A 203 3.52 -11.00 -2.62
N ASP A 204 3.89 -12.00 -3.39
CA ASP A 204 3.79 -13.43 -3.03
C ASP A 204 5.06 -13.96 -2.34
N ALA A 205 6.08 -13.11 -2.12
CA ALA A 205 7.34 -13.50 -1.48
C ALA A 205 7.23 -13.67 0.03
#